data_f1253086cd91af60aa9b51e3542e0e6c
#
_entry.id   f1253086cd91af60aa9b51e3542e0e6c
#
_cell.length_a   1.000
_cell.length_b   1.000
_cell.length_c   1.000
_cell.angle_alpha   90.00
_cell.angle_beta   90.00
_cell.angle_gamma   90.00
#
_symmetry.space_group_name_H-M   'P 1'
#
loop_
_entity.id
_entity.type
_entity.pdbx_description
1 polymer ?
#
loop_
_entity_poly.entity_id
_entity_poly.type
_entity_poly.pdbx_seq_one_letter_code
_entity_poly.pdbx_strand_id
1 'polypeptide(L)'
;MSADASRSDGPTGNGHAAVDEEPRPATYYHLARAVLYREYLIFVRYPANAIGGIVVSLFFFAALFLGGQLLAGQALTDSIEGIVVGYFLWTLSVGAYSSVSNDIGSEVQWGTLERHITTPFGFAPVALLKGIAKVVRTFLTSAVILALMLVITGTQLSLAPLTVVVVAGLSITSVLGLGFAAGGVTVLYKQIGNWLNLLQFGFVALISAPVFDLPWTRVLPLAHGSAMLQRVMVDGVRLWEFPLVDLALLVAVAVGYLIGGYLVFEYATARARRLGVLGDY
;
A
#
# COMPACT_ATOMS: atom_id res chain seq x y z
N MET A 1 -30.75 49.36 -62.37
CA MET A 1 -32.05 48.68 -62.32
C MET A 1 -31.96 47.59 -61.23
N SER A 2 -32.61 47.89 -60.14
CA SER A 2 -33.30 47.03 -59.17
C SER A 2 -32.49 45.92 -58.56
N ALA A 3 -31.85 46.03 -57.37
CA ALA A 3 -32.38 45.97 -55.99
C ALA A 3 -33.16 44.67 -55.76
N ASP A 4 -32.61 43.77 -54.99
CA ASP A 4 -33.44 43.23 -53.92
C ASP A 4 -32.54 42.74 -52.74
N ALA A 5 -32.89 43.21 -51.58
CA ALA A 5 -32.26 42.88 -50.34
C ALA A 5 -33.01 41.71 -49.70
N SER A 6 -32.38 40.59 -49.49
CA SER A 6 -32.93 39.56 -48.62
C SER A 6 -32.20 39.54 -47.30
N ARG A 7 -32.87 40.01 -46.26
CA ARG A 7 -32.61 39.83 -44.86
C ARG A 7 -32.56 38.32 -44.57
N SER A 8 -31.41 37.83 -44.11
CA SER A 8 -31.36 36.55 -43.41
C SER A 8 -31.36 36.81 -41.91
N ASP A 9 -32.45 36.50 -41.26
CA ASP A 9 -32.59 36.41 -39.83
C ASP A 9 -31.65 35.31 -39.30
N GLY A 10 -30.62 35.71 -38.55
CA GLY A 10 -29.78 34.82 -37.85
C GLY A 10 -30.52 34.18 -36.64
N PRO A 11 -30.26 32.90 -36.33
CA PRO A 11 -30.90 32.25 -35.20
C PRO A 11 -30.40 32.87 -33.89
N THR A 12 -31.39 33.28 -33.09
CA THR A 12 -31.24 33.74 -31.73
C THR A 12 -30.36 32.79 -30.93
N GLY A 13 -29.21 33.29 -30.45
CA GLY A 13 -28.33 32.57 -29.57
C GLY A 13 -29.06 32.17 -28.30
N ASN A 14 -29.20 30.86 -28.10
CA ASN A 14 -29.48 30.30 -26.80
C ASN A 14 -28.25 30.58 -25.91
N GLY A 15 -28.38 31.61 -25.08
CA GLY A 15 -27.48 31.85 -23.97
C GLY A 15 -27.55 30.65 -23.02
N HIS A 16 -26.60 29.73 -23.19
CA HIS A 16 -26.25 28.88 -22.10
C HIS A 16 -25.71 29.81 -21.00
N ALA A 17 -26.58 30.11 -20.03
CA ALA A 17 -26.11 30.63 -18.76
C ALA A 17 -25.06 29.66 -18.25
N ALA A 18 -23.78 30.01 -18.43
CA ALA A 18 -22.71 29.43 -17.70
C ALA A 18 -23.05 29.72 -16.24
N VAL A 19 -23.50 28.69 -15.54
CA VAL A 19 -23.60 28.72 -14.10
C VAL A 19 -22.17 28.89 -13.65
N ASP A 20 -21.79 30.13 -13.28
CA ASP A 20 -20.57 30.43 -12.55
C ASP A 20 -20.68 29.76 -11.17
N GLU A 21 -20.54 28.43 -11.13
CA GLU A 21 -20.23 27.72 -9.89
C GLU A 21 -18.82 28.16 -9.50
N GLU A 22 -18.74 29.11 -8.57
CA GLU A 22 -17.48 29.44 -7.91
C GLU A 22 -16.81 28.13 -7.50
N PRO A 23 -15.54 27.92 -7.87
CA PRO A 23 -14.85 26.68 -7.54
C PRO A 23 -14.83 26.54 -6.03
N ARG A 24 -15.58 25.57 -5.51
CA ARG A 24 -15.65 25.27 -4.06
C ARG A 24 -14.23 25.07 -3.54
N PRO A 25 -13.88 25.65 -2.39
CA PRO A 25 -12.54 25.55 -1.86
C PRO A 25 -12.14 24.07 -1.74
N ALA A 26 -11.04 23.73 -2.38
CA ALA A 26 -10.51 22.36 -2.38
C ALA A 26 -10.15 21.98 -0.95
N THR A 27 -10.97 21.14 -0.32
CA THR A 27 -10.79 20.69 1.06
C THR A 27 -10.16 19.30 1.08
N TYR A 28 -9.28 19.00 2.02
CA TYR A 28 -8.69 17.66 2.21
C TYR A 28 -9.74 16.55 2.32
N TYR A 29 -10.92 16.83 2.85
CA TYR A 29 -12.04 15.91 2.88
C TYR A 29 -12.51 15.50 1.47
N HIS A 30 -12.66 16.45 0.55
CA HIS A 30 -13.05 16.16 -0.82
C HIS A 30 -11.97 15.36 -1.56
N LEU A 31 -10.70 15.67 -1.30
CA LEU A 31 -9.57 14.92 -1.83
C LEU A 31 -9.60 13.46 -1.32
N ALA A 32 -9.72 13.25 -0.01
CA ALA A 32 -9.78 11.93 0.59
C ALA A 32 -10.96 11.10 0.04
N ARG A 33 -12.15 11.72 -0.04
CA ARG A 33 -13.35 11.08 -0.60
C ARG A 33 -13.14 10.70 -2.06
N ALA A 34 -12.56 11.56 -2.88
CA ALA A 34 -12.31 11.29 -4.29
C ALA A 34 -11.31 10.14 -4.48
N VAL A 35 -10.23 10.11 -3.67
CA VAL A 35 -9.22 9.04 -3.70
C VAL A 35 -9.83 7.70 -3.28
N LEU A 36 -10.56 7.66 -2.17
CA LEU A 36 -11.22 6.44 -1.69
C LEU A 36 -12.28 5.94 -2.69
N TYR A 37 -13.08 6.84 -3.27
CA TYR A 37 -14.08 6.49 -4.27
C TYR A 37 -13.45 5.94 -5.55
N ARG A 38 -12.32 6.52 -5.98
CA ARG A 38 -11.55 5.99 -7.13
C ARG A 38 -11.06 4.56 -6.86
N GLU A 39 -10.48 4.29 -5.70
CA GLU A 39 -10.00 2.93 -5.35
C GLU A 39 -11.16 1.93 -5.26
N TYR A 40 -12.30 2.34 -4.71
CA TYR A 40 -13.52 1.54 -4.71
C TYR A 40 -13.99 1.21 -6.13
N LEU A 41 -14.06 2.21 -7.04
CA LEU A 41 -14.45 1.98 -8.42
C LEU A 41 -13.50 1.04 -9.16
N ILE A 42 -12.19 1.15 -8.94
CA ILE A 42 -11.20 0.24 -9.53
C ILE A 42 -11.46 -1.19 -9.06
N PHE A 43 -11.72 -1.38 -7.78
CA PHE A 43 -12.00 -2.71 -7.22
C PHE A 43 -13.26 -3.33 -7.80
N VAL A 44 -14.37 -2.56 -7.89
CA VAL A 44 -15.66 -3.04 -8.42
C VAL A 44 -15.62 -3.24 -9.93
N ARG A 45 -14.91 -2.38 -10.66
CA ARG A 45 -14.89 -2.41 -12.13
C ARG A 45 -13.94 -3.45 -12.72
N TYR A 46 -12.91 -3.84 -11.96
CA TYR A 46 -11.91 -4.81 -12.40
C TYR A 46 -11.77 -6.01 -11.44
N PRO A 47 -12.85 -6.76 -11.17
CA PRO A 47 -12.81 -7.87 -10.23
C PRO A 47 -11.88 -8.99 -10.70
N ALA A 48 -11.73 -9.19 -12.01
CA ALA A 48 -10.82 -10.20 -12.57
C ALA A 48 -9.36 -9.99 -12.13
N ASN A 49 -8.91 -8.74 -12.02
CA ASN A 49 -7.56 -8.42 -11.56
C ASN A 49 -7.38 -8.75 -10.06
N ALA A 50 -8.38 -8.46 -9.24
CA ALA A 50 -8.37 -8.80 -7.82
C ALA A 50 -8.38 -10.32 -7.59
N ILE A 51 -9.25 -11.04 -8.32
CA ILE A 51 -9.34 -12.51 -8.28
C ILE A 51 -8.02 -13.13 -8.77
N GLY A 52 -7.45 -12.64 -9.86
CA GLY A 52 -6.17 -13.10 -10.38
C GLY A 52 -5.05 -12.97 -9.33
N GLY A 53 -4.98 -11.85 -8.64
CA GLY A 53 -4.01 -11.62 -7.55
C GLY A 53 -4.20 -12.60 -6.38
N ILE A 54 -5.45 -12.88 -5.98
CA ILE A 54 -5.78 -13.85 -4.93
C ILE A 54 -5.34 -15.27 -5.37
N VAL A 55 -5.68 -15.67 -6.60
CA VAL A 55 -5.31 -17.00 -7.13
C VAL A 55 -3.81 -17.18 -7.17
N VAL A 56 -3.06 -16.19 -7.68
CA VAL A 56 -1.59 -16.23 -7.70
C VAL A 56 -1.02 -16.32 -6.28
N SER A 57 -1.54 -15.54 -5.34
CA SER A 57 -1.10 -15.59 -3.94
C SER A 57 -1.37 -16.95 -3.31
N LEU A 58 -2.56 -17.54 -3.52
CA LEU A 58 -2.88 -18.88 -3.02
C LEU A 58 -2.03 -19.97 -3.67
N PHE A 59 -1.72 -19.82 -4.95
CA PHE A 59 -0.81 -20.74 -5.65
C PHE A 59 0.60 -20.71 -5.01
N PHE A 60 1.15 -19.53 -4.75
CA PHE A 60 2.44 -19.41 -4.05
C PHE A 60 2.38 -19.97 -2.64
N PHE A 61 1.30 -19.69 -1.90
CA PHE A 61 1.10 -20.30 -0.58
C PHE A 61 1.06 -21.82 -0.66
N ALA A 62 0.27 -22.38 -1.57
CA ALA A 62 0.17 -23.83 -1.75
C ALA A 62 1.51 -24.47 -2.15
N ALA A 63 2.27 -23.82 -3.03
CA ALA A 63 3.61 -24.27 -3.41
C ALA A 63 4.57 -24.27 -2.21
N LEU A 64 4.54 -23.22 -1.39
CA LEU A 64 5.36 -23.12 -0.17
C LEU A 64 4.92 -24.15 0.88
N PHE A 65 3.62 -24.32 1.08
CA PHE A 65 3.04 -25.24 2.06
C PHE A 65 3.30 -26.71 1.67
N LEU A 66 2.96 -27.11 0.43
CA LEU A 66 3.18 -28.48 -0.06
C LEU A 66 4.66 -28.78 -0.22
N GLY A 67 5.45 -27.85 -0.75
CA GLY A 67 6.90 -27.98 -0.85
C GLY A 67 7.56 -28.14 0.51
N GLY A 68 7.11 -27.36 1.48
CA GLY A 68 7.56 -27.46 2.87
C GLY A 68 7.21 -28.81 3.52
N GLN A 69 5.99 -29.30 3.32
CA GLN A 69 5.57 -30.62 3.82
C GLN A 69 6.42 -31.77 3.24
N LEU A 70 6.76 -31.70 1.95
CA LEU A 70 7.59 -32.69 1.32
C LEU A 70 9.03 -32.72 1.85
N LEU A 71 9.57 -31.55 2.23
CA LEU A 71 10.95 -31.40 2.68
C LEU A 71 11.11 -31.56 4.19
N ALA A 72 10.20 -31.04 4.99
CA ALA A 72 10.31 -30.95 6.46
C ALA A 72 9.37 -31.92 7.20
N GLY A 73 8.43 -32.58 6.53
CA GLY A 73 7.54 -33.58 7.12
C GLY A 73 6.78 -33.07 8.36
N GLN A 74 6.86 -33.80 9.47
CA GLN A 74 6.14 -33.48 10.71
C GLN A 74 6.59 -32.17 11.37
N ALA A 75 7.85 -31.75 11.18
CA ALA A 75 8.36 -30.50 11.74
C ALA A 75 7.63 -29.25 11.20
N LEU A 76 7.08 -29.34 9.98
CA LEU A 76 6.27 -28.29 9.41
C LEU A 76 4.86 -28.25 10.02
N THR A 77 4.32 -29.41 10.39
CA THR A 77 2.96 -29.53 10.96
C THR A 77 2.87 -28.76 12.27
N ASP A 78 3.94 -28.74 13.06
CA ASP A 78 3.99 -28.04 14.34
C ASP A 78 4.13 -26.50 14.17
N SER A 79 4.40 -26.02 12.94
CA SER A 79 4.64 -24.61 12.63
C SER A 79 3.65 -24.01 11.63
N ILE A 80 2.57 -24.73 11.26
CA ILE A 80 1.62 -24.29 10.23
C ILE A 80 1.01 -22.93 10.58
N GLU A 81 0.63 -22.74 11.83
CA GLU A 81 0.04 -21.48 12.31
C GLU A 81 0.97 -20.30 12.07
N GLY A 82 2.24 -20.43 12.45
CA GLY A 82 3.25 -19.41 12.21
C GLY A 82 3.48 -19.11 10.72
N ILE A 83 3.42 -20.15 9.87
CA ILE A 83 3.56 -19.99 8.41
C ILE A 83 2.37 -19.22 7.84
N VAL A 84 1.14 -19.55 8.26
CA VAL A 84 -0.07 -18.84 7.81
C VAL A 84 -0.03 -17.37 8.22
N VAL A 85 0.33 -17.09 9.48
CA VAL A 85 0.46 -15.71 9.99
C VAL A 85 1.58 -14.95 9.28
N GLY A 86 2.74 -15.58 9.10
CA GLY A 86 3.88 -15.00 8.39
C GLY A 86 3.54 -14.69 6.93
N TYR A 87 2.89 -15.61 6.24
CA TYR A 87 2.47 -15.41 4.85
C TYR A 87 1.39 -14.31 4.72
N PHE A 88 0.44 -14.25 5.65
CA PHE A 88 -0.53 -13.16 5.72
C PHE A 88 0.16 -11.81 5.85
N LEU A 89 1.11 -11.66 6.78
CA LEU A 89 1.84 -10.41 6.95
C LEU A 89 2.73 -10.10 5.74
N TRP A 90 3.30 -11.12 5.09
CA TRP A 90 4.08 -10.95 3.87
C TRP A 90 3.23 -10.43 2.71
N THR A 91 2.04 -11.01 2.47
CA THR A 91 1.13 -10.53 1.42
C THR A 91 0.66 -9.08 1.66
N LEU A 92 0.35 -8.73 2.91
CA LEU A 92 0.07 -7.36 3.31
C LEU A 92 1.24 -6.42 3.01
N SER A 93 2.44 -6.83 3.39
CA SER A 93 3.66 -6.03 3.24
C SER A 93 4.02 -5.81 1.77
N VAL A 94 4.00 -6.87 0.97
CA VAL A 94 4.23 -6.79 -0.47
C VAL A 94 3.20 -5.87 -1.13
N GLY A 95 1.92 -6.03 -0.78
CA GLY A 95 0.85 -5.19 -1.32
C GLY A 95 1.00 -3.72 -0.94
N ALA A 96 1.32 -3.41 0.31
CA ALA A 96 1.53 -2.03 0.78
C ALA A 96 2.76 -1.39 0.11
N TYR A 97 3.89 -2.11 0.08
CA TYR A 97 5.12 -1.66 -0.57
C TYR A 97 4.92 -1.39 -2.06
N SER A 98 4.40 -2.39 -2.78
CA SER A 98 4.21 -2.32 -4.24
C SER A 98 3.20 -1.25 -4.63
N SER A 99 2.18 -1.01 -3.79
CA SER A 99 1.16 -0.02 -4.07
C SER A 99 1.72 1.40 -4.15
N VAL A 100 2.69 1.74 -3.30
CA VAL A 100 3.33 3.05 -3.27
C VAL A 100 4.46 3.13 -4.30
N SER A 101 5.39 2.16 -4.30
CA SER A 101 6.56 2.20 -5.18
C SER A 101 6.19 2.13 -6.66
N ASN A 102 5.21 1.27 -7.03
CA ASN A 102 4.77 1.14 -8.43
C ASN A 102 3.92 2.33 -8.89
N ASP A 103 3.12 2.95 -8.01
CA ASP A 103 2.38 4.17 -8.36
C ASP A 103 3.32 5.31 -8.71
N ILE A 104 4.28 5.56 -7.83
CA ILE A 104 5.29 6.58 -8.08
C ILE A 104 6.09 6.25 -9.34
N GLY A 105 6.48 4.97 -9.51
CA GLY A 105 7.18 4.50 -10.70
C GLY A 105 6.40 4.73 -11.99
N SER A 106 5.10 4.44 -12.01
CA SER A 106 4.24 4.66 -13.16
C SER A 106 4.00 6.15 -13.46
N GLU A 107 3.83 6.97 -12.42
CA GLU A 107 3.71 8.43 -12.59
C GLU A 107 4.99 9.06 -13.16
N VAL A 108 6.15 8.54 -12.77
CA VAL A 108 7.44 8.92 -13.34
C VAL A 108 7.53 8.52 -14.81
N GLN A 109 7.17 7.26 -15.15
CA GLN A 109 7.24 6.76 -16.53
C GLN A 109 6.25 7.45 -17.48
N TRP A 110 5.08 7.85 -16.99
CA TRP A 110 4.03 8.50 -17.81
C TRP A 110 4.15 10.03 -17.84
N GLY A 111 5.14 10.62 -17.16
CA GLY A 111 5.30 12.08 -17.09
C GLY A 111 4.17 12.82 -16.37
N THR A 112 3.34 12.11 -15.61
CA THR A 112 2.20 12.69 -14.91
C THR A 112 2.56 13.28 -13.55
N LEU A 113 3.78 13.06 -13.09
CA LEU A 113 4.28 13.56 -11.81
C LEU A 113 4.18 15.09 -11.71
N GLU A 114 4.43 15.82 -12.82
CA GLU A 114 4.33 17.29 -12.86
C GLU A 114 2.90 17.78 -12.60
N ARG A 115 1.87 17.07 -13.08
CA ARG A 115 0.47 17.42 -12.84
C ARG A 115 0.09 17.38 -11.37
N HIS A 116 0.68 16.46 -10.60
CA HIS A 116 0.40 16.36 -9.16
C HIS A 116 1.13 17.43 -8.34
N ILE A 117 2.22 17.97 -8.88
CA ILE A 117 2.99 19.05 -8.23
C ILE A 117 2.24 20.39 -8.33
N THR A 118 1.46 20.59 -9.39
CA THR A 118 0.68 21.84 -9.63
C THR A 118 -0.66 21.86 -8.89
N THR A 119 -1.01 20.78 -8.17
CA THR A 119 -2.24 20.77 -7.37
C THR A 119 -2.11 21.70 -6.15
N PRO A 120 -3.20 22.33 -5.71
CA PRO A 120 -3.18 23.24 -4.55
C PRO A 120 -2.78 22.56 -3.24
N PHE A 121 -2.81 21.21 -3.19
CA PHE A 121 -2.45 20.40 -2.03
C PHE A 121 -0.97 19.97 -2.01
N GLY A 122 -0.26 20.09 -3.14
CA GLY A 122 1.05 19.51 -3.31
C GLY A 122 1.02 17.99 -3.53
N PHE A 123 2.13 17.43 -4.00
CA PHE A 123 2.23 15.99 -4.34
C PHE A 123 2.13 15.09 -3.10
N ALA A 124 2.77 15.47 -2.03
CA ALA A 124 3.00 14.64 -0.86
C ALA A 124 1.71 14.22 -0.11
N PRO A 125 0.76 15.12 0.23
CA PRO A 125 -0.50 14.72 0.85
C PRO A 125 -1.36 13.83 -0.05
N VAL A 126 -1.31 14.06 -1.38
CA VAL A 126 -2.05 13.25 -2.35
C VAL A 126 -1.47 11.83 -2.39
N ALA A 127 -0.14 11.69 -2.45
CA ALA A 127 0.55 10.39 -2.44
C ALA A 127 0.29 9.62 -1.14
N LEU A 128 0.31 10.30 0.01
CA LEU A 128 0.00 9.71 1.31
C LEU A 128 -1.44 9.18 1.36
N LEU A 129 -2.42 9.98 0.95
CA LEU A 129 -3.83 9.56 0.92
C LEU A 129 -4.06 8.39 -0.04
N LYS A 130 -3.43 8.40 -1.22
CA LYS A 130 -3.45 7.27 -2.15
C LYS A 130 -2.84 6.02 -1.49
N GLY A 131 -1.71 6.15 -0.82
CA GLY A 131 -1.05 5.07 -0.09
C GLY A 131 -1.97 4.45 0.96
N ILE A 132 -2.60 5.27 1.80
CA ILE A 132 -3.56 4.82 2.83
C ILE A 132 -4.75 4.09 2.20
N ALA A 133 -5.36 4.65 1.15
CA ALA A 133 -6.50 4.02 0.47
C ALA A 133 -6.13 2.63 -0.11
N LYS A 134 -4.94 2.51 -0.66
CA LYS A 134 -4.42 1.24 -1.19
C LYS A 134 -4.12 0.24 -0.10
N VAL A 135 -3.58 0.68 1.05
CA VAL A 135 -3.38 -0.18 2.21
C VAL A 135 -4.70 -0.77 2.69
N VAL A 136 -5.75 0.03 2.79
CA VAL A 136 -7.08 -0.47 3.15
C VAL A 136 -7.54 -1.56 2.18
N ARG A 137 -7.39 -1.34 0.87
CA ARG A 137 -7.72 -2.34 -0.14
C ARG A 137 -6.86 -3.61 -0.01
N THR A 138 -5.56 -3.45 0.18
CA THR A 138 -4.63 -4.57 0.37
C THR A 138 -5.00 -5.37 1.62
N PHE A 139 -5.38 -4.68 2.70
CA PHE A 139 -5.82 -5.33 3.93
C PHE A 139 -7.06 -6.21 3.70
N LEU A 140 -8.07 -5.69 2.98
CA LEU A 140 -9.27 -6.44 2.63
C LEU A 140 -8.93 -7.67 1.77
N THR A 141 -8.09 -7.50 0.75
CA THR A 141 -7.66 -8.60 -0.13
C THR A 141 -6.87 -9.66 0.65
N SER A 142 -5.93 -9.25 1.51
CA SER A 142 -5.14 -10.18 2.33
C SER A 142 -5.98 -10.87 3.40
N ALA A 143 -7.02 -10.22 3.92
CA ALA A 143 -7.98 -10.86 4.83
C ALA A 143 -8.76 -11.99 4.13
N VAL A 144 -9.14 -11.79 2.86
CA VAL A 144 -9.76 -12.85 2.04
C VAL A 144 -8.78 -14.00 1.81
N ILE A 145 -7.52 -13.69 1.48
CA ILE A 145 -6.45 -14.71 1.30
C ILE A 145 -6.27 -15.49 2.61
N LEU A 146 -6.19 -14.81 3.75
CA LEU A 146 -6.09 -15.44 5.07
C LEU A 146 -7.25 -16.39 5.32
N ALA A 147 -8.49 -15.94 5.09
CA ALA A 147 -9.67 -16.78 5.27
C ALA A 147 -9.63 -18.06 4.40
N LEU A 148 -9.20 -17.93 3.14
CA LEU A 148 -9.03 -19.07 2.24
C LEU A 148 -7.91 -20.00 2.70
N MET A 149 -6.79 -19.46 3.20
CA MET A 149 -5.70 -20.24 3.77
C MET A 149 -6.16 -21.05 4.98
N LEU A 150 -6.93 -20.44 5.89
CA LEU A 150 -7.48 -21.14 7.05
C LEU A 150 -8.41 -22.30 6.64
N VAL A 151 -9.22 -22.11 5.61
CA VAL A 151 -10.07 -23.18 5.07
C VAL A 151 -9.24 -24.31 4.45
N ILE A 152 -8.18 -23.97 3.70
CA ILE A 152 -7.32 -24.96 3.03
C ILE A 152 -6.49 -25.75 4.03
N THR A 153 -5.92 -25.08 5.05
CA THR A 153 -5.05 -25.72 6.05
C THR A 153 -5.81 -26.40 7.19
N GLY A 154 -7.08 -26.03 7.40
CA GLY A 154 -7.88 -26.48 8.54
C GLY A 154 -7.40 -25.93 9.88
N THR A 155 -6.49 -24.95 9.86
CA THR A 155 -5.89 -24.38 11.07
C THR A 155 -6.87 -23.43 11.76
N GLN A 156 -6.94 -23.51 13.09
CA GLN A 156 -7.76 -22.61 13.90
C GLN A 156 -6.89 -21.54 14.54
N LEU A 157 -6.96 -20.32 14.01
CA LEU A 157 -6.30 -19.17 14.60
C LEU A 157 -7.27 -18.33 15.43
N SER A 158 -6.78 -17.76 16.50
CA SER A 158 -7.53 -16.79 17.28
C SER A 158 -7.62 -15.47 16.50
N LEU A 159 -8.83 -15.18 16.01
CA LEU A 159 -9.08 -13.94 15.30
C LEU A 159 -9.66 -12.91 16.27
N ALA A 160 -8.80 -12.10 16.90
CA ALA A 160 -9.20 -10.89 17.60
C ALA A 160 -9.14 -9.71 16.59
N PRO A 161 -10.25 -9.40 15.86
CA PRO A 161 -10.18 -8.57 14.65
C PRO A 161 -9.63 -7.18 14.94
N LEU A 162 -9.99 -6.58 16.07
CA LEU A 162 -9.47 -5.28 16.46
C LEU A 162 -7.95 -5.31 16.68
N THR A 163 -7.46 -6.32 17.40
CA THR A 163 -6.03 -6.47 17.69
C THR A 163 -5.23 -6.75 16.41
N VAL A 164 -5.74 -7.66 15.57
CA VAL A 164 -5.11 -7.98 14.27
C VAL A 164 -5.03 -6.73 13.38
N VAL A 165 -6.11 -5.96 13.26
CA VAL A 165 -6.13 -4.74 12.45
C VAL A 165 -5.15 -3.70 12.97
N VAL A 166 -5.07 -3.49 14.29
CA VAL A 166 -4.16 -2.50 14.87
C VAL A 166 -2.69 -2.94 14.70
N VAL A 167 -2.35 -4.17 15.09
CA VAL A 167 -0.97 -4.66 15.03
C VAL A 167 -0.49 -4.80 13.60
N ALA A 168 -1.27 -5.42 12.71
CA ALA A 168 -0.91 -5.54 11.30
C ALA A 168 -0.89 -4.17 10.61
N GLY A 169 -1.84 -3.28 10.92
CA GLY A 169 -1.90 -1.92 10.38
C GLY A 169 -0.67 -1.09 10.74
N LEU A 170 -0.24 -1.12 11.99
CA LEU A 170 1.01 -0.45 12.41
C LEU A 170 2.24 -1.10 11.78
N SER A 171 2.28 -2.43 11.68
CA SER A 171 3.39 -3.15 11.06
C SER A 171 3.58 -2.74 9.60
N ILE A 172 2.49 -2.72 8.81
CA ILE A 172 2.56 -2.32 7.39
C ILE A 172 2.78 -0.82 7.19
N THR A 173 2.49 0.02 8.19
CA THR A 173 2.83 1.45 8.14
C THR A 173 4.34 1.66 8.03
N SER A 174 5.15 0.83 8.68
CA SER A 174 6.61 0.85 8.52
C SER A 174 7.04 0.51 7.09
N VAL A 175 6.33 -0.43 6.45
CA VAL A 175 6.57 -0.85 5.06
C VAL A 175 6.15 0.23 4.07
N LEU A 176 5.09 0.98 4.36
CA LEU A 176 4.73 2.16 3.57
C LEU A 176 5.88 3.16 3.50
N GLY A 177 6.55 3.39 4.63
CA GLY A 177 7.75 4.23 4.66
C GLY A 177 8.83 3.71 3.71
N LEU A 178 9.10 2.40 3.71
CA LEU A 178 10.02 1.78 2.74
C LEU A 178 9.54 1.95 1.29
N GLY A 179 8.22 1.85 1.05
CA GLY A 179 7.61 2.10 -0.25
C GLY A 179 7.82 3.54 -0.74
N PHE A 180 7.69 4.55 0.14
CA PHE A 180 8.00 5.93 -0.18
C PHE A 180 9.49 6.13 -0.48
N ALA A 181 10.39 5.56 0.33
CA ALA A 181 11.83 5.63 0.07
C ALA A 181 12.18 5.02 -1.29
N ALA A 182 11.64 3.84 -1.60
CA ALA A 182 11.81 3.16 -2.88
C ALA A 182 11.26 3.99 -4.04
N GLY A 183 10.07 4.59 -3.89
CA GLY A 183 9.50 5.53 -4.85
C GLY A 183 10.41 6.73 -5.11
N GLY A 184 11.01 7.30 -4.06
CA GLY A 184 11.99 8.38 -4.17
C GLY A 184 13.22 7.97 -5.00
N VAL A 185 13.75 6.77 -4.75
CA VAL A 185 14.86 6.23 -5.54
C VAL A 185 14.47 6.04 -7.01
N THR A 186 13.22 5.62 -7.29
CA THR A 186 12.70 5.49 -8.66
C THR A 186 12.63 6.84 -9.39
N VAL A 187 12.30 7.92 -8.68
CA VAL A 187 12.29 9.27 -9.26
C VAL A 187 13.70 9.70 -9.74
N LEU A 188 14.74 9.29 -9.02
CA LEU A 188 16.14 9.60 -9.37
C LEU A 188 16.71 8.65 -10.43
N TYR A 189 16.37 7.36 -10.34
CA TYR A 189 16.95 6.29 -11.16
C TYR A 189 15.86 5.52 -11.90
N LYS A 190 15.34 6.04 -12.97
CA LYS A 190 14.13 5.61 -13.71
C LYS A 190 14.00 4.09 -14.00
N GLN A 191 15.10 3.32 -14.04
CA GLN A 191 15.10 1.90 -14.44
C GLN A 191 15.54 0.92 -13.35
N ILE A 192 15.10 1.12 -12.11
CA ILE A 192 15.46 0.24 -10.99
C ILE A 192 14.32 -0.69 -10.53
N GLY A 193 13.22 -0.76 -11.27
CA GLY A 193 12.03 -1.53 -10.86
C GLY A 193 12.32 -2.98 -10.47
N ASN A 194 13.22 -3.67 -11.20
CA ASN A 194 13.60 -5.05 -10.87
C ASN A 194 14.30 -5.17 -9.51
N TRP A 195 15.17 -4.21 -9.16
CA TRP A 195 15.82 -4.18 -7.85
C TRP A 195 14.83 -3.94 -6.73
N LEU A 196 13.86 -3.05 -6.95
CA LEU A 196 12.80 -2.78 -5.99
C LEU A 196 11.90 -3.99 -5.77
N ASN A 197 11.66 -4.79 -6.82
CA ASN A 197 10.92 -6.04 -6.70
C ASN A 197 11.69 -7.09 -5.89
N LEU A 198 13.03 -7.09 -5.90
CA LEU A 198 13.82 -7.98 -5.05
C LEU A 198 13.71 -7.64 -3.55
N LEU A 199 13.53 -6.36 -3.19
CA LEU A 199 13.39 -5.93 -1.81
C LEU A 199 12.20 -6.60 -1.09
N GLN A 200 11.13 -6.93 -1.80
CA GLN A 200 9.97 -7.60 -1.21
C GLN A 200 10.28 -8.99 -0.65
N PHE A 201 11.29 -9.68 -1.19
CA PHE A 201 11.76 -10.95 -0.62
C PHE A 201 12.49 -10.75 0.70
N GLY A 202 13.11 -9.58 0.92
CA GLY A 202 13.69 -9.19 2.20
C GLY A 202 12.67 -9.12 3.34
N PHE A 203 11.38 -8.90 3.02
CA PHE A 203 10.33 -8.91 4.04
C PHE A 203 10.17 -10.27 4.71
N VAL A 204 10.46 -11.37 4.02
CA VAL A 204 10.44 -12.72 4.62
C VAL A 204 11.48 -12.79 5.76
N ALA A 205 12.69 -12.29 5.52
CA ALA A 205 13.73 -12.26 6.55
C ALA A 205 13.36 -11.36 7.74
N LEU A 206 12.70 -10.21 7.47
CA LEU A 206 12.24 -9.30 8.52
C LEU A 206 11.09 -9.91 9.35
N ILE A 207 10.17 -10.62 8.71
CA ILE A 207 9.04 -11.30 9.38
C ILE A 207 9.54 -12.46 10.25
N SER A 208 10.59 -13.16 9.80
CA SER A 208 11.19 -14.30 10.50
C SER A 208 12.31 -13.88 11.46
N ALA A 209 12.53 -12.58 11.69
CA ALA A 209 13.60 -12.10 12.54
C ALA A 209 13.42 -12.56 14.00
N PRO A 210 14.48 -13.06 14.66
CA PRO A 210 14.44 -13.58 16.04
C PRO A 210 14.41 -12.42 17.06
N VAL A 211 13.23 -11.84 17.24
CA VAL A 211 13.01 -10.63 18.06
C VAL A 211 13.28 -10.87 19.55
N PHE A 212 13.13 -12.11 20.01
CA PHE A 212 13.36 -12.48 21.41
C PHE A 212 14.83 -12.74 21.72
N ASP A 213 15.57 -13.32 20.76
CA ASP A 213 16.99 -13.64 20.94
C ASP A 213 17.90 -12.45 20.66
N LEU A 214 17.50 -11.58 19.72
CA LEU A 214 18.28 -10.42 19.31
C LEU A 214 17.45 -9.12 19.48
N PRO A 215 17.54 -8.44 20.64
CA PRO A 215 16.71 -7.28 20.96
C PRO A 215 16.78 -6.12 19.95
N TRP A 216 17.91 -5.95 19.25
CA TRP A 216 18.07 -4.91 18.24
C TRP A 216 17.17 -5.12 17.01
N THR A 217 16.76 -6.37 16.72
CA THR A 217 15.85 -6.66 15.61
C THR A 217 14.45 -6.09 15.81
N ARG A 218 14.07 -5.74 17.05
CA ARG A 218 12.80 -5.07 17.37
C ARG A 218 12.62 -3.72 16.69
N VAL A 219 13.73 -3.05 16.35
CA VAL A 219 13.71 -1.75 15.66
C VAL A 219 13.57 -1.91 14.14
N LEU A 220 13.76 -3.13 13.62
CA LEU A 220 13.58 -3.37 12.20
C LEU A 220 12.09 -3.30 11.80
N PRO A 221 11.80 -2.81 10.58
CA PRO A 221 10.44 -2.77 10.09
C PRO A 221 9.88 -4.19 10.03
N LEU A 222 8.61 -4.36 10.32
CA LEU A 222 7.90 -5.65 10.38
C LEU A 222 8.30 -6.61 11.50
N ALA A 223 9.57 -6.65 11.95
CA ALA A 223 10.07 -7.68 12.86
C ALA A 223 9.29 -7.72 14.18
N HIS A 224 9.19 -6.59 14.87
CA HIS A 224 8.43 -6.52 16.12
C HIS A 224 6.94 -6.76 15.92
N GLY A 225 6.36 -6.18 14.88
CA GLY A 225 4.94 -6.38 14.54
C GLY A 225 4.61 -7.82 14.15
N SER A 226 5.53 -8.53 13.47
CA SER A 226 5.37 -9.95 13.15
C SER A 226 5.32 -10.81 14.42
N ALA A 227 6.24 -10.60 15.35
CA ALA A 227 6.26 -11.33 16.62
C ALA A 227 4.99 -11.06 17.45
N MET A 228 4.52 -9.81 17.49
CA MET A 228 3.25 -9.49 18.16
C MET A 228 2.06 -10.13 17.45
N LEU A 229 2.01 -10.10 16.11
CA LEU A 229 0.91 -10.68 15.34
C LEU A 229 0.82 -12.20 15.50
N GLN A 230 1.97 -12.89 15.59
CA GLN A 230 1.99 -14.32 15.90
C GLN A 230 1.38 -14.58 17.27
N ARG A 231 1.73 -13.84 18.31
CA ARG A 231 1.15 -13.98 19.63
C ARG A 231 -0.35 -13.68 19.67
N VAL A 232 -0.82 -12.74 18.86
CA VAL A 232 -2.25 -12.41 18.71
C VAL A 232 -3.01 -13.58 18.07
N MET A 233 -2.50 -14.10 16.96
CA MET A 233 -3.24 -15.05 16.14
C MET A 233 -3.04 -16.49 16.58
N VAL A 234 -1.87 -16.85 17.14
CA VAL A 234 -1.57 -18.20 17.63
C VAL A 234 -1.95 -18.35 19.10
N ASP A 235 -1.48 -17.44 19.97
CA ASP A 235 -1.67 -17.53 21.41
C ASP A 235 -2.98 -16.85 21.89
N GLY A 236 -3.67 -16.10 21.01
CA GLY A 236 -4.91 -15.40 21.33
C GLY A 236 -4.76 -14.15 22.19
N VAL A 237 -3.55 -13.61 22.30
CA VAL A 237 -3.23 -12.42 23.13
C VAL A 237 -3.98 -11.21 22.60
N ARG A 238 -4.67 -10.49 23.50
CA ARG A 238 -5.43 -9.29 23.14
C ARG A 238 -4.59 -8.02 23.27
N LEU A 239 -5.03 -6.94 22.60
CA LEU A 239 -4.28 -5.67 22.53
C LEU A 239 -3.91 -5.11 23.92
N TRP A 240 -4.81 -5.22 24.88
CA TRP A 240 -4.61 -4.70 26.25
C TRP A 240 -3.76 -5.60 27.16
N GLU A 241 -3.42 -6.80 26.70
CA GLU A 241 -2.54 -7.74 27.42
C GLU A 241 -1.08 -7.51 27.07
N PHE A 242 -0.80 -6.74 26.01
CA PHE A 242 0.56 -6.38 25.67
C PHE A 242 1.13 -5.31 26.60
N PRO A 243 2.42 -5.42 26.97
CA PRO A 243 3.11 -4.35 27.68
C PRO A 243 3.04 -3.04 26.90
N LEU A 244 2.81 -1.92 27.59
CA LEU A 244 2.79 -0.60 26.94
C LEU A 244 4.07 -0.27 26.18
N VAL A 245 5.21 -0.81 26.63
CA VAL A 245 6.51 -0.63 25.97
C VAL A 245 6.50 -1.26 24.58
N ASP A 246 5.94 -2.46 24.42
CA ASP A 246 5.87 -3.15 23.11
C ASP A 246 4.93 -2.40 22.15
N LEU A 247 3.80 -1.90 22.63
CA LEU A 247 2.89 -1.07 21.85
C LEU A 247 3.53 0.28 21.45
N ALA A 248 4.21 0.93 22.39
CA ALA A 248 4.91 2.18 22.14
C ALA A 248 6.05 1.99 21.12
N LEU A 249 6.79 0.89 21.23
CA LEU A 249 7.84 0.55 20.28
C LEU A 249 7.27 0.27 18.88
N LEU A 250 6.16 -0.48 18.79
CA LEU A 250 5.49 -0.74 17.51
C LEU A 250 5.06 0.55 16.82
N VAL A 251 4.48 1.50 17.58
CA VAL A 251 4.08 2.81 17.07
C VAL A 251 5.31 3.63 16.67
N ALA A 252 6.36 3.64 17.50
CA ALA A 252 7.59 4.39 17.22
C ALA A 252 8.27 3.89 15.93
N VAL A 253 8.35 2.58 15.73
CA VAL A 253 8.89 1.97 14.52
C VAL A 253 8.00 2.31 13.31
N ALA A 254 6.68 2.15 13.41
CA ALA A 254 5.76 2.48 12.34
C ALA A 254 5.89 3.93 11.87
N VAL A 255 5.82 4.87 12.81
CA VAL A 255 5.91 6.32 12.54
C VAL A 255 7.30 6.71 12.08
N GLY A 256 8.35 6.17 12.71
CA GLY A 256 9.74 6.46 12.38
C GLY A 256 10.08 6.08 10.93
N TYR A 257 9.70 4.88 10.49
CA TYR A 257 9.90 4.45 9.10
C TYR A 257 9.03 5.22 8.12
N LEU A 258 7.78 5.54 8.48
CA LEU A 258 6.91 6.33 7.62
C LEU A 258 7.48 7.73 7.40
N ILE A 259 7.86 8.42 8.46
CA ILE A 259 8.46 9.77 8.38
C ILE A 259 9.80 9.70 7.64
N GLY A 260 10.68 8.77 8.00
CA GLY A 260 11.99 8.60 7.34
C GLY A 260 11.85 8.35 5.85
N GLY A 261 10.97 7.43 5.46
CA GLY A 261 10.71 7.12 4.05
C GLY A 261 10.11 8.30 3.28
N TYR A 262 9.20 9.02 3.90
CA TYR A 262 8.62 10.23 3.34
C TYR A 262 9.67 11.34 3.14
N LEU A 263 10.55 11.57 4.11
CA LEU A 263 11.64 12.55 3.97
C LEU A 263 12.63 12.17 2.88
N VAL A 264 12.96 10.88 2.74
CA VAL A 264 13.79 10.37 1.64
C VAL A 264 13.11 10.65 0.30
N PHE A 265 11.80 10.41 0.20
CA PHE A 265 11.02 10.69 -1.00
C PHE A 265 11.00 12.20 -1.35
N GLU A 266 10.76 13.08 -0.37
CA GLU A 266 10.80 14.54 -0.60
C GLU A 266 12.18 15.01 -1.05
N TYR A 267 13.23 14.54 -0.37
CA TYR A 267 14.60 14.86 -0.74
C TYR A 267 14.93 14.41 -2.17
N ALA A 268 14.57 13.18 -2.52
CA ALA A 268 14.79 12.63 -3.85
C ALA A 268 14.05 13.42 -4.94
N THR A 269 12.79 13.78 -4.69
CA THR A 269 11.97 14.57 -5.61
C THR A 269 12.53 15.99 -5.76
N ALA A 270 12.93 16.65 -4.67
CA ALA A 270 13.56 17.96 -4.72
C ALA A 270 14.88 17.94 -5.49
N ARG A 271 15.69 16.89 -5.33
CA ARG A 271 16.96 16.71 -6.05
C ARG A 271 16.70 16.45 -7.54
N ALA A 272 15.74 15.62 -7.90
CA ALA A 272 15.36 15.32 -9.29
C ALA A 272 14.93 16.61 -10.03
N ARG A 273 14.18 17.50 -9.36
CA ARG A 273 13.83 18.83 -9.92
C ARG A 273 15.06 19.69 -10.20
N ARG A 274 16.02 19.73 -9.26
CA ARG A 274 17.24 20.53 -9.42
C ARG A 274 18.13 20.01 -10.55
N LEU A 275 18.12 18.70 -10.80
CA LEU A 275 18.89 18.05 -11.86
C LEU A 275 18.19 18.10 -13.23
N GLY A 276 16.96 18.60 -13.32
CA GLY A 276 16.19 18.66 -14.56
C GLY A 276 15.75 17.28 -15.09
N VAL A 277 15.94 16.20 -14.31
CA VAL A 277 15.70 14.81 -14.76
C VAL A 277 14.21 14.50 -14.95
N LEU A 278 13.31 15.35 -14.45
CA LEU A 278 11.85 15.13 -14.52
C LEU A 278 11.27 15.31 -15.94
N GLY A 279 11.95 16.03 -16.84
CA GLY A 279 11.52 16.32 -18.21
C GLY A 279 12.17 15.49 -19.31
N ASP A 280 13.18 14.68 -19.03
CA ASP A 280 13.85 13.84 -20.00
C ASP A 280 13.12 12.50 -20.16
N TYR A 281 12.24 12.42 -21.16
CA TYR A 281 11.54 11.18 -21.57
C TYR A 281 12.18 10.62 -22.83
#